data_c8641083b4a0a3d4c1bab542784eac9c
#
_entry.id   c8641083b4a0a3d4c1bab542784eac9c
#
_cell.length_a   1.000
_cell.length_b   1.000
_cell.length_c   1.000
_cell.angle_alpha   90.00
_cell.angle_beta   90.00
_cell.angle_gamma   90.00
#
_symmetry.space_group_name_H-M   'P 1'
#
loop_
_entity.id
_entity.type
_entity.pdbx_description
1 polymer ?
#
loop_
_entity_poly.entity_id
_entity_poly.type
_entity_poly.pdbx_seq_one_letter_code
_entity_poly.pdbx_strand_id
1 'polypeptide(L)'
;IGTYTGYSTICLAEGLTKNGTIDTIDENEELIEIQNKFFCESGYFNVINQHLGKAKNIIPNIRGTFDLVFIDADKENYPLYFDLIINRVNKGGIIIADNVLWSGKVLKKPKDEATKALINFNRLVKNDSRVESIILPVRDGLTLLRKN
;
A
#
# COMPACT_ATOMS: atom_id res chain seq x y z
N ILE A 1 0.71 -0.50 3.39
CA ILE A 1 2.16 -0.20 3.43
C ILE A 1 2.28 1.31 3.53
N GLY A 2 2.88 1.83 4.64
CA GLY A 2 2.87 3.25 5.02
C GLY A 2 1.73 3.55 6.00
N THR A 3 2.01 3.46 7.30
CA THR A 3 1.02 3.71 8.36
C THR A 3 0.90 5.20 8.68
N TYR A 4 2.02 5.89 8.72
CA TYR A 4 2.15 7.27 9.17
C TYR A 4 1.48 7.47 10.54
N THR A 5 0.48 8.36 10.68
CA THR A 5 -0.25 8.56 11.94
C THR A 5 -1.37 7.54 12.19
N GLY A 6 -1.60 6.60 11.26
CA GLY A 6 -2.64 5.56 11.38
C GLY A 6 -4.00 5.92 10.79
N TYR A 7 -4.18 7.13 10.23
CA TYR A 7 -5.48 7.58 9.72
C TYR A 7 -6.06 6.66 8.64
N SER A 8 -5.29 6.35 7.60
CA SER A 8 -5.73 5.46 6.53
C SER A 8 -6.01 4.04 7.03
N THR A 9 -5.21 3.56 7.99
CA THR A 9 -5.41 2.25 8.61
C THR A 9 -6.76 2.17 9.33
N ILE A 10 -7.13 3.20 10.10
CA ILE A 10 -8.43 3.28 10.78
C ILE A 10 -9.57 3.33 9.77
N CYS A 11 -9.47 4.17 8.73
CA CYS A 11 -10.48 4.25 7.68
C CYS A 11 -10.69 2.92 6.95
N LEU A 12 -9.61 2.16 6.71
CA LEU A 12 -9.71 0.83 6.12
C LEU A 12 -10.32 -0.19 7.11
N ALA A 13 -10.07 -0.03 8.41
CA ALA A 13 -10.63 -0.90 9.44
C ALA A 13 -12.16 -0.84 9.51
N GLU A 14 -12.77 0.31 9.21
CA GLU A 14 -14.23 0.45 9.12
C GLU A 14 -14.86 -0.47 8.05
N GLY A 15 -14.11 -0.80 7.01
CA GLY A 15 -14.55 -1.69 5.93
C GLY A 15 -14.31 -3.17 6.18
N LEU A 16 -13.74 -3.56 7.31
CA LEU A 16 -13.44 -4.96 7.60
C LEU A 16 -14.72 -5.79 7.81
N THR A 17 -14.69 -7.01 7.31
CA THR A 17 -15.68 -8.02 7.70
C THR A 17 -15.47 -8.45 9.16
N LYS A 18 -16.44 -9.16 9.74
CA LYS A 18 -16.44 -9.58 11.16
C LYS A 18 -15.13 -10.23 11.64
N ASN A 19 -14.44 -10.94 10.76
CA ASN A 19 -13.20 -11.67 11.08
C ASN A 19 -11.99 -11.09 10.32
N GLY A 20 -12.15 -9.92 9.71
CA GLY A 20 -11.07 -9.26 8.97
C GLY A 20 -10.03 -8.67 9.92
N THR A 21 -8.79 -8.64 9.44
CA THR A 21 -7.66 -7.99 10.13
C THR A 21 -6.89 -7.12 9.16
N ILE A 22 -6.13 -6.17 9.68
CA ILE A 22 -5.22 -5.33 8.92
C ILE A 22 -3.80 -5.53 9.42
N ASP A 23 -2.88 -5.78 8.51
CA ASP A 23 -1.45 -5.65 8.74
C ASP A 23 -1.00 -4.29 8.21
N THR A 24 -0.49 -3.42 9.09
CA THR A 24 0.01 -2.09 8.73
C THR A 24 1.49 -1.99 9.04
N ILE A 25 2.27 -1.37 8.13
CA ILE A 25 3.73 -1.35 8.20
C ILE A 25 4.23 0.08 8.11
N ASP A 26 5.10 0.47 9.04
CA ASP A 26 5.86 1.73 8.99
C ASP A 26 7.27 1.52 9.54
N GLU A 27 8.24 2.31 9.07
CA GLU A 27 9.61 2.25 9.59
C GLU A 27 9.91 3.32 10.65
N ASN A 28 9.01 4.28 10.86
CA ASN A 28 9.21 5.37 11.81
C ASN A 28 8.71 5.00 13.21
N GLU A 29 9.64 4.66 14.09
CA GLU A 29 9.33 4.30 15.49
C GLU A 29 8.76 5.47 16.31
N GLU A 30 9.06 6.72 15.95
CA GLU A 30 8.56 7.90 16.66
C GLU A 30 7.03 8.04 16.57
N LEU A 31 6.40 7.40 15.58
CA LEU A 31 4.96 7.45 15.38
C LEU A 31 4.18 6.36 16.13
N ILE A 32 4.85 5.38 16.74
CA ILE A 32 4.20 4.23 17.39
C ILE A 32 3.22 4.67 18.49
N GLU A 33 3.63 5.61 19.35
CA GLU A 33 2.79 6.06 20.46
C GLU A 33 1.51 6.72 19.97
N ILE A 34 1.61 7.60 18.96
CA ILE A 34 0.44 8.27 18.38
C ILE A 34 -0.46 7.29 17.63
N GLN A 35 0.12 6.33 16.90
CA GLN A 35 -0.61 5.27 16.21
C GLN A 35 -1.39 4.42 17.23
N ASN A 36 -0.74 3.92 18.28
CA ASN A 36 -1.37 3.12 19.32
C ASN A 36 -2.52 3.86 20.01
N LYS A 37 -2.31 5.14 20.33
CA LYS A 37 -3.35 5.99 20.91
C LYS A 37 -4.60 6.01 20.03
N PHE A 38 -4.46 6.34 18.74
CA PHE A 38 -5.60 6.46 17.84
C PHE A 38 -6.21 5.11 17.46
N PHE A 39 -5.43 4.03 17.38
CA PHE A 39 -5.97 2.68 17.19
C PHE A 39 -6.85 2.26 18.38
N CYS A 40 -6.42 2.57 19.60
CA CYS A 40 -7.24 2.32 20.80
C CYS A 40 -8.51 3.18 20.81
N GLU A 41 -8.39 4.50 20.57
CA GLU A 41 -9.52 5.43 20.56
C GLU A 41 -10.54 5.10 19.47
N SER A 42 -10.10 4.57 18.32
CA SER A 42 -10.98 4.14 17.23
C SER A 42 -11.79 2.86 17.50
N GLY A 43 -11.38 2.07 18.51
CA GLY A 43 -11.96 0.76 18.79
C GLY A 43 -11.47 -0.38 17.90
N TYR A 44 -10.56 -0.12 16.95
CA TYR A 44 -10.04 -1.14 16.02
C TYR A 44 -8.70 -1.75 16.42
N PHE A 45 -8.17 -1.42 17.60
CA PHE A 45 -6.86 -1.89 18.06
C PHE A 45 -6.67 -3.41 17.94
N ASN A 46 -7.69 -4.19 18.32
CA ASN A 46 -7.62 -5.66 18.33
C ASN A 46 -7.61 -6.32 16.93
N VAL A 47 -7.91 -5.58 15.89
CA VAL A 47 -7.92 -6.08 14.50
C VAL A 47 -6.80 -5.50 13.64
N ILE A 48 -5.97 -4.62 14.23
CA ILE A 48 -4.83 -4.00 13.56
C ILE A 48 -3.53 -4.64 14.07
N ASN A 49 -2.81 -5.30 13.20
CA ASN A 49 -1.47 -5.82 13.42
C ASN A 49 -0.45 -4.78 12.97
N GLN A 50 0.19 -4.11 13.92
CA GLN A 50 1.19 -3.09 13.63
C GLN A 50 2.58 -3.71 13.49
N HIS A 51 3.28 -3.40 12.41
CA HIS A 51 4.63 -3.85 12.14
C HIS A 51 5.59 -2.67 12.02
N LEU A 52 6.63 -2.64 12.83
CA LEU A 52 7.69 -1.64 12.76
C LEU A 52 8.86 -2.15 11.93
N GLY A 53 9.25 -1.39 10.90
CA GLY A 53 10.42 -1.63 10.07
C GLY A 53 10.16 -1.51 8.57
N LYS A 54 11.19 -1.79 7.77
CA LYS A 54 11.13 -1.65 6.31
C LYS A 54 10.17 -2.68 5.70
N ALA A 55 9.20 -2.21 4.95
CA ALA A 55 8.14 -3.05 4.38
C ALA A 55 8.70 -4.21 3.53
N LYS A 56 9.78 -4.00 2.77
CA LYS A 56 10.45 -5.04 1.98
C LYS A 56 10.95 -6.23 2.81
N ASN A 57 11.27 -6.01 4.10
CA ASN A 57 11.74 -7.05 5.01
C ASN A 57 10.57 -7.70 5.78
N ILE A 58 9.49 -6.96 5.99
CA ILE A 58 8.32 -7.39 6.78
C ILE A 58 7.35 -8.18 5.92
N ILE A 59 7.01 -7.70 4.73
CA ILE A 59 6.02 -8.33 3.83
C ILE A 59 6.25 -9.83 3.65
N PRO A 60 7.48 -10.33 3.41
CA PRO A 60 7.71 -11.77 3.25
C PRO A 60 7.35 -12.62 4.48
N ASN A 61 7.35 -12.02 5.68
CA ASN A 61 7.11 -12.70 6.95
C ASN A 61 5.65 -12.64 7.42
N ILE A 62 4.82 -11.76 6.84
CA ILE A 62 3.37 -11.75 7.12
C ILE A 62 2.78 -13.02 6.53
N ARG A 63 1.96 -13.74 7.28
CA ARG A 63 1.32 -14.97 6.83
C ARG A 63 -0.02 -14.71 6.13
N GLY A 64 -0.44 -15.65 5.29
CA GLY A 64 -1.74 -15.62 4.64
C GLY A 64 -1.76 -14.86 3.31
N THR A 65 -2.96 -14.56 2.86
CA THR A 65 -3.27 -13.85 1.61
C THR A 65 -4.04 -12.57 1.91
N PHE A 66 -4.14 -11.68 0.93
CA PHE A 66 -4.76 -10.37 1.08
C PHE A 66 -5.94 -10.22 0.12
N ASP A 67 -7.03 -9.61 0.60
CA ASP A 67 -8.15 -9.19 -0.25
C ASP A 67 -7.97 -7.74 -0.71
N LEU A 68 -7.30 -6.93 0.11
CA LEU A 68 -6.95 -5.54 -0.20
C LEU A 68 -5.52 -5.25 0.22
N VAL A 69 -4.76 -4.56 -0.63
CA VAL A 69 -3.46 -3.97 -0.29
C VAL A 69 -3.47 -2.50 -0.66
N PHE A 70 -3.10 -1.64 0.29
CA PHE A 70 -2.90 -0.22 0.05
C PHE A 70 -1.42 0.13 0.15
N ILE A 71 -0.86 0.76 -0.89
CA ILE A 71 0.55 1.15 -0.99
C ILE A 71 0.65 2.66 -1.00
N ASP A 72 1.13 3.23 0.10
CA ASP A 72 1.42 4.66 0.24
C ASP A 72 2.68 4.86 1.12
N ALA A 73 3.80 4.40 0.62
CA ALA A 73 5.10 4.44 1.29
C ALA A 73 6.16 5.08 0.39
N ASP A 74 7.42 4.73 0.58
CA ASP A 74 8.55 5.20 -0.22
C ASP A 74 8.41 4.75 -1.69
N LYS A 75 8.38 5.72 -2.58
CA LYS A 75 8.03 5.52 -4.00
C LYS A 75 9.07 4.69 -4.76
N GLU A 76 10.30 4.72 -4.32
CA GLU A 76 11.41 3.95 -4.91
C GLU A 76 11.18 2.44 -4.87
N ASN A 77 10.44 1.95 -3.88
CA ASN A 77 10.17 0.54 -3.68
C ASN A 77 8.80 0.06 -4.21
N TYR A 78 8.00 0.89 -4.88
CA TYR A 78 6.69 0.48 -5.42
C TYR A 78 6.75 -0.76 -6.34
N PRO A 79 7.70 -0.85 -7.29
CA PRO A 79 7.82 -2.07 -8.10
C PRO A 79 8.10 -3.31 -7.25
N LEU A 80 8.99 -3.20 -6.26
CA LEU A 80 9.33 -4.28 -5.34
C LEU A 80 8.14 -4.69 -4.47
N TYR A 81 7.39 -3.71 -3.93
CA TYR A 81 6.19 -4.02 -3.14
C TYR A 81 5.16 -4.79 -3.97
N PHE A 82 4.92 -4.37 -5.21
CA PHE A 82 4.04 -5.10 -6.11
C PHE A 82 4.49 -6.56 -6.32
N ASP A 83 5.77 -6.78 -6.59
CA ASP A 83 6.31 -8.13 -6.79
C ASP A 83 6.17 -9.01 -5.53
N LEU A 84 6.36 -8.45 -4.34
CA LEU A 84 6.24 -9.17 -3.08
C LEU A 84 4.80 -9.57 -2.73
N ILE A 85 3.80 -8.78 -3.18
CA ILE A 85 2.40 -8.99 -2.78
C ILE A 85 1.56 -9.68 -3.84
N ILE A 86 1.85 -9.53 -5.14
CA ILE A 86 0.95 -9.93 -6.23
C ILE A 86 0.53 -11.40 -6.19
N ASN A 87 1.43 -12.29 -5.82
CA ASN A 87 1.13 -13.72 -5.73
C ASN A 87 0.39 -14.10 -4.43
N ARG A 88 0.22 -13.15 -3.52
CA ARG A 88 -0.46 -13.31 -2.23
C ARG A 88 -1.79 -12.56 -2.17
N VAL A 89 -2.13 -11.80 -3.20
CA VAL A 89 -3.45 -11.20 -3.34
C VAL A 89 -4.41 -12.27 -3.88
N ASN A 90 -5.55 -12.42 -3.24
CA ASN A 90 -6.59 -13.33 -3.65
C ASN A 90 -7.16 -12.96 -5.03
N LYS A 91 -7.67 -13.95 -5.77
CA LYS A 91 -8.39 -13.70 -7.02
C LYS A 91 -9.56 -12.73 -6.76
N GLY A 92 -9.66 -11.67 -7.58
CA GLY A 92 -10.61 -10.57 -7.38
C GLY A 92 -10.20 -9.54 -6.32
N GLY A 93 -9.13 -9.79 -5.58
CA GLY A 93 -8.58 -8.85 -4.60
C GLY A 93 -8.00 -7.61 -5.25
N ILE A 94 -7.90 -6.54 -4.50
CA ILE A 94 -7.57 -5.19 -4.97
C ILE A 94 -6.23 -4.73 -4.40
N ILE A 95 -5.41 -4.13 -5.26
CA ILE A 95 -4.24 -3.37 -4.84
C ILE A 95 -4.48 -1.90 -5.21
N ILE A 96 -4.27 -1.00 -4.27
CA ILE A 96 -4.37 0.45 -4.46
C ILE A 96 -2.99 1.04 -4.23
N ALA A 97 -2.47 1.79 -5.20
CA ALA A 97 -1.22 2.53 -5.05
C ALA A 97 -1.46 4.03 -5.19
N ASP A 98 -1.04 4.80 -4.17
CA ASP A 98 -1.24 6.25 -4.14
C ASP A 98 -0.07 7.03 -4.73
N ASN A 99 -0.36 8.26 -5.16
CA ASN A 99 0.56 9.25 -5.72
C ASN A 99 1.29 8.80 -7.00
N VAL A 100 0.66 7.99 -7.82
CA VAL A 100 1.27 7.39 -9.02
C VAL A 100 1.52 8.39 -10.16
N LEU A 101 0.91 9.58 -10.10
CA LEU A 101 1.17 10.68 -11.05
C LEU A 101 2.33 11.59 -10.61
N TRP A 102 2.66 11.59 -9.31
CA TRP A 102 3.80 12.29 -8.72
C TRP A 102 3.90 13.75 -9.16
N SER A 103 2.83 14.50 -8.96
CA SER A 103 2.69 15.91 -9.40
C SER A 103 3.01 16.11 -10.89
N GLY A 104 2.66 15.12 -11.72
CA GLY A 104 2.92 15.11 -13.15
C GLY A 104 4.40 14.87 -13.55
N LYS A 105 5.28 14.56 -12.59
CA LYS A 105 6.71 14.29 -12.87
C LYS A 105 6.89 13.03 -13.72
N VAL A 106 5.98 12.05 -13.60
CA VAL A 106 6.02 10.81 -14.39
C VAL A 106 5.86 11.03 -15.89
N LEU A 107 5.34 12.19 -16.32
CA LEU A 107 5.20 12.57 -17.72
C LEU A 107 6.44 13.28 -18.29
N LYS A 108 7.44 13.52 -17.45
CA LYS A 108 8.66 14.24 -17.81
C LYS A 108 9.87 13.31 -17.75
N LYS A 109 11.02 13.78 -18.27
CA LYS A 109 12.28 13.07 -18.08
C LYS A 109 12.58 12.98 -16.57
N PRO A 110 12.73 11.76 -16.01
CA PRO A 110 12.92 11.60 -14.57
C PRO A 110 14.25 12.22 -14.10
N LYS A 111 14.20 12.93 -12.97
CA LYS A 111 15.37 13.59 -12.37
C LYS A 111 15.79 12.94 -11.04
N ASP A 112 14.95 12.09 -10.47
CA ASP A 112 15.16 11.42 -9.18
C ASP A 112 14.73 9.95 -9.26
N GLU A 113 15.19 9.13 -8.30
CA GLU A 113 14.94 7.68 -8.28
C GLU A 113 13.46 7.37 -8.02
N ALA A 114 12.78 8.14 -7.17
CA ALA A 114 11.36 7.96 -6.91
C ALA A 114 10.53 8.12 -8.19
N THR A 115 10.80 9.16 -8.99
CA THR A 115 10.13 9.38 -10.28
C THR A 115 10.42 8.21 -11.25
N LYS A 116 11.67 7.73 -11.32
CA LYS A 116 12.03 6.58 -12.18
C LYS A 116 11.27 5.32 -11.75
N ALA A 117 11.22 5.06 -10.46
CA ALA A 117 10.54 3.90 -9.91
C ALA A 117 9.03 3.93 -10.18
N LEU A 118 8.39 5.10 -10.02
CA LEU A 118 6.96 5.24 -10.34
C LEU A 118 6.66 5.08 -11.83
N ILE A 119 7.50 5.63 -12.73
CA ILE A 119 7.37 5.38 -14.18
C ILE A 119 7.47 3.87 -14.46
N ASN A 120 8.45 3.19 -13.84
CA ASN A 120 8.61 1.75 -13.98
C ASN A 120 7.40 0.99 -13.42
N PHE A 121 6.93 1.32 -12.23
CA PHE A 121 5.75 0.72 -11.61
C PHE A 121 4.52 0.87 -12.50
N ASN A 122 4.21 2.08 -12.97
CA ASN A 122 3.04 2.33 -13.83
C ASN A 122 3.11 1.49 -15.14
N ARG A 123 4.31 1.37 -15.73
CA ARG A 123 4.51 0.54 -16.92
C ARG A 123 4.40 -0.96 -16.62
N LEU A 124 4.97 -1.41 -15.48
CA LEU A 124 4.95 -2.79 -15.04
C LEU A 124 3.50 -3.26 -14.85
N VAL A 125 2.72 -2.55 -14.05
CA VAL A 125 1.34 -2.97 -13.73
C VAL A 125 0.39 -2.87 -14.92
N LYS A 126 0.64 -1.95 -15.85
CA LYS A 126 -0.13 -1.85 -17.10
C LYS A 126 0.04 -3.08 -17.99
N ASN A 127 1.23 -3.70 -17.98
CA ASN A 127 1.57 -4.81 -18.86
C ASN A 127 1.51 -6.18 -18.15
N ASP A 128 1.17 -6.21 -16.87
CA ASP A 128 1.12 -7.45 -16.09
C ASP A 128 -0.23 -8.16 -16.30
N SER A 129 -0.20 -9.35 -16.93
CA SER A 129 -1.41 -10.12 -17.22
C SER A 129 -2.13 -10.67 -15.98
N ARG A 130 -1.50 -10.61 -14.80
CA ARG A 130 -2.09 -11.07 -13.54
C ARG A 130 -3.10 -10.09 -12.97
N VAL A 131 -3.15 -8.85 -13.48
CA VAL A 131 -4.04 -7.80 -12.98
C VAL A 131 -4.74 -7.05 -14.11
N GLU A 132 -5.93 -6.55 -13.85
CA GLU A 132 -6.54 -5.46 -14.59
C GLU A 132 -6.21 -4.15 -13.88
N SER A 133 -5.79 -3.12 -14.62
CA SER A 133 -5.32 -1.86 -14.05
C SER A 133 -6.10 -0.66 -14.58
N ILE A 134 -6.40 0.28 -13.67
CA ILE A 134 -6.94 1.60 -13.99
C ILE A 134 -6.26 2.66 -13.15
N ILE A 135 -5.99 3.82 -13.74
CA ILE A 135 -5.53 5.01 -13.00
C ILE A 135 -6.69 5.97 -12.84
N LEU A 136 -7.02 6.32 -11.61
CA LEU A 136 -7.96 7.36 -11.26
C LEU A 136 -7.20 8.66 -11.03
N PRO A 137 -7.50 9.76 -11.75
CA PRO A 137 -6.81 11.03 -11.58
C PRO A 137 -7.38 11.82 -10.38
N VAL A 138 -7.46 11.15 -9.24
CA VAL A 138 -7.88 11.73 -7.96
C VAL A 138 -6.63 12.16 -7.21
N ARG A 139 -6.56 13.41 -6.77
CA ARG A 139 -5.39 14.00 -6.10
C ARG A 139 -4.12 13.80 -6.94
N ASP A 140 -3.14 13.07 -6.44
CA ASP A 140 -1.88 12.79 -7.14
C ASP A 140 -1.88 11.41 -7.85
N GLY A 141 -3.09 10.93 -8.16
CA GLY A 141 -3.35 9.69 -8.91
C GLY A 141 -3.34 8.45 -8.05
N LEU A 142 -4.40 7.66 -8.20
CA LEU A 142 -4.55 6.34 -7.60
C LEU A 142 -4.53 5.28 -8.70
N THR A 143 -3.62 4.32 -8.62
CA THR A 143 -3.73 3.10 -9.44
C THR A 143 -4.52 2.05 -8.66
N LEU A 144 -5.60 1.55 -9.28
CA LEU A 144 -6.32 0.38 -8.80
C LEU A 144 -5.97 -0.81 -9.68
N LEU A 145 -5.61 -1.92 -9.04
CA LEU A 145 -5.31 -3.19 -9.69
C LEU A 145 -6.26 -4.25 -9.13
N ARG A 146 -6.96 -4.95 -10.00
CA ARG A 146 -7.75 -6.12 -9.63
C ARG A 146 -7.01 -7.39 -10.06
N LYS A 147 -6.81 -8.30 -9.12
CA LYS A 147 -6.19 -9.60 -9.38
C LYS A 147 -7.10 -10.49 -10.23
N ASN A 148 -6.58 -11.05 -11.32
CA ASN A 148 -7.28 -11.99 -12.21
C ASN A 148 -7.47 -13.38 -11.59
#